data_deb2b343dda09a5adb19a1026ea1f57a
#
_entry.id   deb2b343dda09a5adb19a1026ea1f57a
#
_cell.length_a   1.000
_cell.length_b   1.000
_cell.length_c   1.000
_cell.angle_alpha   90.00
_cell.angle_beta   90.00
_cell.angle_gamma   90.00
#
_symmetry.space_group_name_H-M   'P 1'
#
loop_
_entity.id
_entity.type
_entity.pdbx_description
1 polymer ?
#
loop_
_entity_poly.entity_id
_entity_poly.type
_entity_poly.pdbx_seq_one_letter_code
_entity_poly.pdbx_strand_id
1 'polypeptide(L)'
;MILIESKRKKYENILKKHPDAIIADVTSHAKDSLIKLSPFYPHGGIPVPFSNGVTATCVEAIWQGLKVFEGADVDVQMFHNDTMKNIKRTVRKLGKPLGHRKGVNGTELLGYIEARKLIYIPTYKWVLEHKVQSIIARLREASKTKTIVLLDYNINCDVDDPKKPLSHAFLIKAYVEGLYPYGDKKWKPQIIEPKQLSLF
;
A
#
# COMPACT_ATOMS: atom_id res chain seq x y z
N MET A 1 10.57 -17.83 -6.91
CA MET A 1 9.71 -16.96 -7.78
C MET A 1 8.48 -16.55 -7.01
N ILE A 2 8.00 -15.28 -7.16
CA ILE A 2 6.77 -14.80 -6.52
C ILE A 2 5.71 -14.48 -7.57
N LEU A 3 4.51 -15.00 -7.39
CA LEU A 3 3.33 -14.78 -8.23
C LEU A 3 2.22 -14.13 -7.42
N ILE A 4 1.24 -13.53 -8.10
CA ILE A 4 0.07 -12.90 -7.48
C ILE A 4 -1.19 -13.51 -8.06
N GLU A 5 -2.11 -13.92 -7.20
CA GLU A 5 -3.41 -14.45 -7.59
C GLU A 5 -4.54 -13.78 -6.81
N SER A 6 -5.73 -13.75 -7.42
CA SER A 6 -6.88 -13.16 -6.75
C SER A 6 -7.38 -14.07 -5.63
N LYS A 7 -7.51 -13.51 -4.42
CA LYS A 7 -8.13 -14.16 -3.26
C LYS A 7 -9.58 -14.63 -3.52
N ARG A 8 -10.23 -14.09 -4.55
CA ARG A 8 -11.60 -14.49 -4.94
C ARG A 8 -11.65 -15.79 -5.70
N LYS A 9 -10.51 -16.30 -6.20
CA LYS A 9 -10.42 -17.63 -6.82
C LYS A 9 -10.55 -18.71 -5.77
N LYS A 10 -11.18 -19.83 -6.14
CA LYS A 10 -11.21 -21.02 -5.31
C LYS A 10 -9.79 -21.54 -5.10
N TYR A 11 -9.49 -21.97 -3.88
CA TYR A 11 -8.16 -22.44 -3.49
C TYR A 11 -7.69 -23.61 -4.37
N GLU A 12 -8.59 -24.54 -4.67
CA GLU A 12 -8.31 -25.71 -5.52
C GLU A 12 -7.88 -25.30 -6.95
N ASN A 13 -8.44 -24.22 -7.49
CA ASN A 13 -8.06 -23.72 -8.81
C ASN A 13 -6.66 -23.07 -8.79
N ILE A 14 -6.28 -22.46 -7.67
CA ILE A 14 -4.94 -21.92 -7.49
C ILE A 14 -3.93 -23.05 -7.39
N LEU A 15 -4.22 -24.09 -6.60
CA LEU A 15 -3.36 -25.29 -6.47
C LEU A 15 -3.21 -26.05 -7.80
N LYS A 16 -4.31 -26.23 -8.57
CA LYS A 16 -4.22 -26.84 -9.91
C LYS A 16 -3.29 -26.08 -10.85
N LYS A 17 -3.30 -24.75 -10.76
CA LYS A 17 -2.44 -23.90 -11.60
C LYS A 17 -0.98 -23.88 -11.09
N HIS A 18 -0.79 -24.01 -9.78
CA HIS A 18 0.50 -23.90 -9.10
C HIS A 18 0.66 -25.02 -8.05
N PRO A 19 0.81 -26.30 -8.48
CA PRO A 19 0.68 -27.47 -7.59
C PRO A 19 1.69 -27.48 -6.43
N ASP A 20 2.91 -27.00 -6.67
CA ASP A 20 4.01 -27.03 -5.69
C ASP A 20 4.25 -25.67 -5.01
N ALA A 21 3.35 -24.72 -5.21
CA ALA A 21 3.54 -23.38 -4.68
C ALA A 21 3.11 -23.26 -3.21
N ILE A 22 3.80 -22.42 -2.48
CA ILE A 22 3.34 -21.94 -1.16
C ILE A 22 2.28 -20.87 -1.41
N ILE A 23 1.06 -21.11 -0.95
CA ILE A 23 -0.02 -20.13 -1.02
C ILE A 23 0.00 -19.27 0.23
N ALA A 24 0.23 -17.97 0.07
CA ALA A 24 0.39 -16.98 1.13
C ALA A 24 -0.72 -15.91 1.05
N ASP A 25 -1.67 -15.95 1.98
CA ASP A 25 -2.69 -14.92 2.10
C ASP A 25 -2.12 -13.70 2.81
N VAL A 26 -1.98 -12.58 2.09
CA VAL A 26 -1.46 -11.32 2.65
C VAL A 26 -2.56 -10.29 2.90
N THR A 27 -3.83 -10.69 2.80
CA THR A 27 -4.99 -9.81 3.02
C THR A 27 -5.29 -9.58 4.50
N SER A 28 -6.18 -8.66 4.80
CA SER A 28 -6.70 -8.42 6.16
C SER A 28 -7.51 -9.59 6.74
N HIS A 29 -7.72 -10.65 5.98
CA HIS A 29 -8.41 -11.88 6.39
C HIS A 29 -7.46 -13.08 6.56
N ALA A 30 -6.15 -12.87 6.43
CA ALA A 30 -5.16 -13.91 6.73
C ALA A 30 -5.29 -14.38 8.18
N LYS A 31 -5.12 -15.71 8.39
CA LYS A 31 -5.29 -16.32 9.71
C LYS A 31 -3.98 -16.55 10.46
N ASP A 32 -2.88 -16.19 9.84
CA ASP A 32 -1.52 -16.34 10.38
C ASP A 32 -0.79 -14.99 10.45
N SER A 33 0.51 -15.05 10.72
CA SER A 33 1.35 -13.85 10.83
C SER A 33 1.41 -13.00 9.57
N LEU A 34 0.99 -13.52 8.39
CA LEU A 34 0.98 -12.77 7.13
C LEU A 34 -0.08 -11.67 7.11
N ILE A 35 -1.06 -11.69 8.04
CA ILE A 35 -2.00 -10.58 8.24
C ILE A 35 -1.28 -9.26 8.49
N LYS A 36 -0.07 -9.30 9.06
CA LYS A 36 0.79 -8.13 9.29
C LYS A 36 1.25 -7.45 8.00
N LEU A 37 1.15 -8.13 6.86
CA LEU A 37 1.44 -7.55 5.54
C LEU A 37 0.25 -6.76 4.97
N SER A 38 -0.93 -6.87 5.59
CA SER A 38 -2.09 -6.08 5.17
C SER A 38 -1.90 -4.59 5.47
N PRO A 39 -2.23 -3.68 4.53
CA PRO A 39 -2.23 -2.24 4.78
C PRO A 39 -3.22 -1.80 5.87
N PHE A 40 -4.12 -2.67 6.30
CA PHE A 40 -5.06 -2.43 7.40
C PHE A 40 -4.50 -2.81 8.78
N TYR A 41 -3.38 -3.54 8.84
CA TYR A 41 -2.86 -4.03 10.11
C TYR A 41 -2.31 -2.88 10.98
N PRO A 42 -2.71 -2.81 12.28
CA PRO A 42 -2.36 -1.69 13.15
C PRO A 42 -0.96 -1.84 13.76
N HIS A 43 0.06 -1.53 12.98
CA HIS A 43 1.45 -1.56 13.45
C HIS A 43 1.78 -0.46 14.46
N GLY A 44 1.07 0.66 14.39
CA GLY A 44 1.36 1.86 15.18
C GLY A 44 2.64 2.60 14.77
N GLY A 45 2.68 3.89 15.06
CA GLY A 45 3.85 4.73 14.87
C GLY A 45 4.32 4.89 13.42
N ILE A 46 3.43 4.73 12.44
CA ILE A 46 3.74 4.90 11.01
C ILE A 46 3.76 6.41 10.71
N PRO A 47 4.88 6.99 10.24
CA PRO A 47 4.92 8.42 9.91
C PRO A 47 3.92 8.78 8.81
N VAL A 48 3.15 9.84 9.02
CA VAL A 48 2.24 10.39 8.02
C VAL A 48 3.05 11.29 7.07
N PRO A 49 3.10 10.99 5.76
CA PRO A 49 3.87 11.79 4.81
C PRO A 49 3.47 13.27 4.85
N PHE A 50 4.46 14.15 4.70
CA PHE A 50 4.29 15.62 4.72
C PHE A 50 3.65 16.17 6.00
N SER A 51 3.72 15.43 7.13
CA SER A 51 3.06 15.79 8.39
C SER A 51 4.03 15.57 9.54
N ASN A 52 4.88 16.56 9.79
CA ASN A 52 5.96 16.45 10.80
C ASN A 52 5.41 16.07 12.18
N GLY A 53 5.98 15.03 12.78
CA GLY A 53 5.59 14.54 14.11
C GLY A 53 4.26 13.79 14.19
N VAL A 54 3.50 13.68 13.08
CA VAL A 54 2.23 12.94 13.03
C VAL A 54 2.46 11.49 12.65
N THR A 55 1.84 10.57 13.39
CA THR A 55 1.90 9.13 13.11
C THR A 55 0.50 8.52 13.05
N ALA A 56 0.39 7.35 12.46
CA ALA A 56 -0.85 6.60 12.37
C ALA A 56 -0.65 5.12 12.70
N THR A 57 -1.75 4.42 12.91
CA THR A 57 -1.76 2.99 13.25
C THR A 57 -1.49 2.09 12.05
N CYS A 58 -2.05 2.39 10.88
CA CYS A 58 -1.90 1.57 9.68
C CYS A 58 -1.85 2.41 8.40
N VAL A 59 -1.42 1.80 7.29
CA VAL A 59 -1.29 2.45 5.98
C VAL A 59 -2.63 2.93 5.44
N GLU A 60 -3.68 2.09 5.57
CA GLU A 60 -5.02 2.45 5.12
C GLU A 60 -5.60 3.63 5.93
N ALA A 61 -5.29 3.73 7.22
CA ALA A 61 -5.68 4.86 8.05
C ALA A 61 -5.11 6.18 7.53
N ILE A 62 -3.84 6.19 7.09
CA ILE A 62 -3.21 7.35 6.45
C ILE A 62 -3.90 7.69 5.13
N TRP A 63 -4.10 6.68 4.29
CA TRP A 63 -4.75 6.85 2.99
C TRP A 63 -6.15 7.42 3.11
N GLN A 64 -6.95 6.89 4.02
CA GLN A 64 -8.32 7.36 4.23
C GLN A 64 -8.38 8.68 5.01
N GLY A 65 -7.50 8.88 5.97
CA GLY A 65 -7.45 10.11 6.77
C GLY A 65 -7.09 11.35 5.94
N LEU A 66 -6.13 11.22 5.01
CA LEU A 66 -5.72 12.31 4.12
C LEU A 66 -6.66 12.51 2.91
N LYS A 67 -7.62 11.60 2.68
CA LYS A 67 -8.55 11.71 1.56
C LYS A 67 -9.56 12.82 1.78
N VAL A 68 -9.74 13.67 0.76
CA VAL A 68 -10.68 14.80 0.73
C VAL A 68 -11.86 14.45 -0.13
N PHE A 69 -13.06 14.83 0.32
CA PHE A 69 -14.35 14.66 -0.35
C PHE A 69 -15.05 16.00 -0.50
N GLU A 70 -16.08 16.07 -1.33
CA GLU A 70 -16.93 17.27 -1.44
C GLU A 70 -17.52 17.72 -0.09
N GLY A 71 -17.89 16.78 0.76
CA GLY A 71 -18.51 17.04 2.07
C GLY A 71 -17.57 16.87 3.27
N ALA A 72 -16.28 16.59 3.09
CA ALA A 72 -15.35 16.40 4.21
C ALA A 72 -13.88 16.53 3.80
N ASP A 73 -13.09 17.21 4.61
CA ASP A 73 -11.63 17.31 4.48
C ASP A 73 -10.92 16.17 5.23
N VAL A 74 -9.64 16.36 5.53
CA VAL A 74 -8.79 15.45 6.31
C VAL A 74 -9.48 15.01 7.60
N ASP A 75 -9.38 13.75 7.92
CA ASP A 75 -9.92 13.15 9.14
C ASP A 75 -8.79 12.49 9.93
N VAL A 76 -8.20 13.24 10.85
CA VAL A 76 -7.09 12.75 11.69
C VAL A 76 -7.51 11.66 12.67
N GLN A 77 -8.81 11.51 12.97
CA GLN A 77 -9.30 10.43 13.82
C GLN A 77 -9.09 9.05 13.19
N MET A 78 -9.06 8.98 11.84
CA MET A 78 -8.72 7.76 11.14
C MET A 78 -7.34 7.23 11.51
N PHE A 79 -6.37 8.10 11.83
CA PHE A 79 -5.00 7.69 12.17
C PHE A 79 -4.91 6.84 13.43
N HIS A 80 -5.90 6.91 14.30
CA HIS A 80 -5.96 6.16 15.56
C HIS A 80 -6.74 4.83 15.44
N ASN A 81 -7.28 4.52 14.26
CA ASN A 81 -8.05 3.28 14.10
C ASN A 81 -7.13 2.05 14.08
N ASP A 82 -7.18 1.26 15.14
CA ASP A 82 -6.42 0.03 15.35
C ASP A 82 -7.27 -1.25 15.19
N THR A 83 -8.53 -1.13 14.81
CA THR A 83 -9.51 -2.22 14.80
C THR A 83 -9.54 -3.02 13.49
N MET A 84 -8.84 -2.58 12.45
CA MET A 84 -8.94 -3.10 11.07
C MET A 84 -10.35 -2.99 10.47
N LYS A 85 -11.28 -2.32 11.14
CA LYS A 85 -12.70 -2.16 10.73
C LYS A 85 -13.04 -0.68 10.60
N ASN A 86 -14.06 -0.38 9.79
CA ASN A 86 -14.62 0.97 9.64
C ASN A 86 -13.59 2.05 9.20
N ILE A 87 -12.48 1.65 8.60
CA ILE A 87 -11.43 2.57 8.13
C ILE A 87 -11.86 3.28 6.83
N LYS A 88 -12.71 2.66 6.01
CA LYS A 88 -13.08 3.22 4.71
C LYS A 88 -14.08 4.36 4.84
N ARG A 89 -13.69 5.53 4.35
CA ARG A 89 -14.59 6.66 4.11
C ARG A 89 -15.30 6.49 2.77
N THR A 90 -16.61 6.65 2.72
CA THR A 90 -17.43 6.25 1.58
C THR A 90 -18.06 7.42 0.84
N VAL A 91 -18.13 7.34 -0.48
CA VAL A 91 -18.80 8.29 -1.37
C VAL A 91 -20.25 8.52 -0.96
N ARG A 92 -20.94 7.48 -0.53
CA ARG A 92 -22.35 7.57 -0.10
C ARG A 92 -22.58 8.56 1.04
N LYS A 93 -21.58 8.69 1.94
CA LYS A 93 -21.70 9.58 3.12
C LYS A 93 -21.08 10.96 2.89
N LEU A 94 -20.05 11.05 2.05
CA LEU A 94 -19.17 12.23 2.01
C LEU A 94 -19.12 12.90 0.63
N GLY A 95 -19.83 12.38 -0.35
CA GLY A 95 -19.78 12.90 -1.71
C GLY A 95 -18.57 12.38 -2.49
N LYS A 96 -18.29 12.98 -3.63
CA LYS A 96 -17.21 12.58 -4.54
C LYS A 96 -15.83 12.84 -3.93
N PRO A 97 -14.86 11.91 -4.07
CA PRO A 97 -13.48 12.19 -3.67
C PRO A 97 -12.84 13.22 -4.61
N LEU A 98 -12.24 14.23 -4.02
CA LEU A 98 -11.54 15.30 -4.72
C LEU A 98 -10.03 15.01 -4.87
N GLY A 99 -9.46 14.26 -3.95
CA GLY A 99 -8.04 13.93 -3.92
C GLY A 99 -7.55 13.57 -2.52
N HIS A 100 -6.26 13.78 -2.27
CA HIS A 100 -5.64 13.59 -0.95
C HIS A 100 -4.82 14.82 -0.58
N ARG A 101 -4.93 15.29 0.66
CA ARG A 101 -4.07 16.37 1.16
C ARG A 101 -2.61 15.91 1.19
N LYS A 102 -1.73 16.80 0.75
CA LYS A 102 -0.28 16.64 0.90
C LYS A 102 0.12 17.04 2.32
N GLY A 103 -0.13 16.12 3.27
CA GLY A 103 0.01 16.33 4.70
C GLY A 103 -1.25 16.87 5.39
N VAL A 104 -1.28 16.71 6.72
CA VAL A 104 -2.46 17.05 7.55
C VAL A 104 -2.82 18.52 7.45
N ASN A 105 -1.81 19.40 7.47
CA ASN A 105 -1.98 20.86 7.39
C ASN A 105 -1.66 21.43 5.99
N GLY A 106 -1.48 20.55 4.99
CA GLY A 106 -1.16 20.98 3.63
C GLY A 106 -2.35 21.61 2.94
N THR A 107 -2.08 22.56 2.04
CA THR A 107 -3.10 23.19 1.18
C THR A 107 -3.20 22.51 -0.18
N GLU A 108 -2.13 21.84 -0.61
CA GLU A 108 -2.06 21.15 -1.90
C GLU A 108 -2.92 19.87 -1.89
N LEU A 109 -3.69 19.69 -2.97
CA LEU A 109 -4.53 18.52 -3.17
C LEU A 109 -3.92 17.65 -4.28
N LEU A 110 -3.45 16.48 -3.92
CA LEU A 110 -2.87 15.51 -4.84
C LEU A 110 -3.96 14.72 -5.56
N GLY A 111 -3.81 14.55 -6.87
CA GLY A 111 -4.61 13.63 -7.65
C GLY A 111 -4.38 12.17 -7.24
N TYR A 112 -5.25 11.25 -7.70
CA TYR A 112 -5.22 9.84 -7.26
C TYR A 112 -3.87 9.14 -7.47
N ILE A 113 -3.25 9.32 -8.64
CA ILE A 113 -1.95 8.71 -8.96
C ILE A 113 -0.80 9.37 -8.18
N GLU A 114 -0.83 10.69 -8.05
CA GLU A 114 0.16 11.41 -7.26
C GLU A 114 0.11 11.00 -5.79
N ALA A 115 -1.10 10.94 -5.21
CA ALA A 115 -1.28 10.48 -3.84
C ALA A 115 -0.81 9.03 -3.67
N ARG A 116 -1.08 8.14 -4.64
CA ARG A 116 -0.55 6.77 -4.64
C ARG A 116 0.97 6.77 -4.55
N LYS A 117 1.64 7.59 -5.38
CA LYS A 117 3.11 7.66 -5.46
C LYS A 117 3.74 8.36 -4.24
N LEU A 118 3.10 9.41 -3.74
CA LEU A 118 3.69 10.27 -2.71
C LEU A 118 3.24 9.94 -1.28
N ILE A 119 2.10 9.24 -1.13
CA ILE A 119 1.56 8.87 0.17
C ILE A 119 1.55 7.36 0.35
N TYR A 120 0.78 6.61 -0.45
CA TYR A 120 0.53 5.19 -0.21
C TYR A 120 1.80 4.34 -0.35
N ILE A 121 2.51 4.45 -1.46
CA ILE A 121 3.70 3.67 -1.77
C ILE A 121 4.83 3.92 -0.74
N PRO A 122 5.22 5.16 -0.41
CA PRO A 122 6.26 5.42 0.59
C PRO A 122 5.86 4.93 1.98
N THR A 123 4.61 5.12 2.38
CA THR A 123 4.09 4.66 3.67
C THR A 123 4.15 3.13 3.79
N TYR A 124 3.71 2.43 2.74
CA TYR A 124 3.76 0.97 2.74
C TYR A 124 5.20 0.45 2.72
N LYS A 125 6.11 1.10 1.97
CA LYS A 125 7.54 0.79 2.00
C LYS A 125 8.10 0.89 3.42
N TRP A 126 7.77 1.97 4.11
CA TRP A 126 8.20 2.16 5.50
C TRP A 126 7.75 0.99 6.41
N VAL A 127 6.52 0.50 6.26
CA VAL A 127 6.05 -0.69 7.00
C VAL A 127 6.87 -1.93 6.66
N LEU A 128 7.16 -2.17 5.37
CA LEU A 128 7.99 -3.30 4.95
C LEU A 128 9.40 -3.25 5.55
N GLU A 129 9.96 -2.04 5.69
CA GLU A 129 11.31 -1.80 6.21
C GLU A 129 11.40 -1.81 7.74
N HIS A 130 10.34 -1.44 8.48
CA HIS A 130 10.43 -1.22 9.92
C HIS A 130 9.58 -2.17 10.76
N LYS A 131 8.52 -2.76 10.20
CA LYS A 131 7.54 -3.52 11.00
C LYS A 131 7.49 -5.01 10.68
N VAL A 132 7.85 -5.42 9.47
CA VAL A 132 7.66 -6.80 8.99
C VAL A 132 8.91 -7.42 8.37
N GLN A 133 10.09 -6.95 8.71
CA GLN A 133 11.37 -7.40 8.15
C GLN A 133 11.58 -8.91 8.25
N SER A 134 11.21 -9.52 9.38
CA SER A 134 11.35 -10.98 9.57
C SER A 134 10.44 -11.77 8.62
N ILE A 135 9.24 -11.26 8.31
CA ILE A 135 8.33 -11.88 7.36
C ILE A 135 8.89 -11.73 5.94
N ILE A 136 9.38 -10.54 5.58
CA ILE A 136 10.02 -10.28 4.29
C ILE A 136 11.25 -11.16 4.09
N ALA A 137 12.09 -11.31 5.10
CA ALA A 137 13.27 -12.20 5.03
C ALA A 137 12.87 -13.65 4.75
N ARG A 138 11.83 -14.16 5.44
CA ARG A 138 11.30 -15.52 5.20
C ARG A 138 10.73 -15.68 3.79
N LEU A 139 9.99 -14.70 3.29
CA LEU A 139 9.47 -14.73 1.91
C LEU A 139 10.61 -14.73 0.89
N ARG A 140 11.64 -13.91 1.11
CA ARG A 140 12.81 -13.82 0.24
C ARG A 140 13.55 -15.16 0.20
N GLU A 141 13.80 -15.78 1.35
CA GLU A 141 14.48 -17.06 1.43
C GLU A 141 13.67 -18.17 0.75
N ALA A 142 12.38 -18.30 1.08
CA ALA A 142 11.52 -19.31 0.49
C ALA A 142 11.37 -19.14 -1.03
N SER A 143 11.40 -17.92 -1.55
CA SER A 143 11.27 -17.65 -2.98
C SER A 143 12.48 -18.09 -3.82
N LYS A 144 13.61 -18.39 -3.20
CA LYS A 144 14.80 -18.92 -3.87
C LYS A 144 14.60 -20.35 -4.36
N THR A 145 13.87 -21.15 -3.59
CA THR A 145 13.70 -22.58 -3.85
C THR A 145 12.29 -22.98 -4.26
N LYS A 146 11.27 -22.18 -3.89
CA LYS A 146 9.86 -22.47 -4.14
C LYS A 146 9.16 -21.33 -4.83
N THR A 147 8.10 -21.65 -5.57
CA THR A 147 7.12 -20.65 -6.02
C THR A 147 6.25 -20.24 -4.86
N ILE A 148 6.10 -18.93 -4.65
CA ILE A 148 5.17 -18.35 -3.65
C ILE A 148 4.05 -17.65 -4.42
N VAL A 149 2.79 -17.96 -4.09
CA VAL A 149 1.62 -17.26 -4.64
C VAL A 149 1.05 -16.38 -3.54
N LEU A 150 1.19 -15.06 -3.68
CA LEU A 150 0.58 -14.08 -2.80
C LEU A 150 -0.87 -13.86 -3.21
N LEU A 151 -1.79 -13.94 -2.25
CA LEU A 151 -3.21 -13.69 -2.48
C LEU A 151 -3.60 -12.28 -2.08
N ASP A 152 -4.25 -11.56 -3.03
CA ASP A 152 -4.83 -10.24 -2.78
C ASP A 152 -6.20 -10.13 -3.47
N TYR A 153 -7.08 -9.26 -2.99
CA TYR A 153 -8.37 -8.96 -3.64
C TYR A 153 -8.18 -8.21 -4.96
N ASN A 154 -7.19 -7.33 -5.03
CA ASN A 154 -6.80 -6.59 -6.23
C ASN A 154 -5.47 -7.17 -6.75
N ILE A 155 -5.39 -7.38 -8.05
CA ILE A 155 -4.19 -7.91 -8.71
C ILE A 155 -3.58 -6.92 -9.70
N ASN A 156 -3.93 -5.63 -9.56
CA ASN A 156 -3.35 -4.58 -10.39
C ASN A 156 -1.89 -4.35 -10.00
N CYS A 157 -0.99 -4.56 -10.95
CA CYS A 157 0.46 -4.37 -10.81
C CYS A 157 0.94 -3.07 -11.48
N ASP A 158 0.04 -2.24 -11.98
CA ASP A 158 0.39 -0.98 -12.61
C ASP A 158 0.20 0.20 -11.65
N VAL A 159 1.32 0.82 -11.27
CA VAL A 159 1.33 1.99 -10.38
C VAL A 159 0.58 3.17 -11.00
N ASP A 160 0.58 3.26 -12.31
CA ASP A 160 0.01 4.36 -13.09
C ASP A 160 -1.44 4.12 -13.57
N ASP A 161 -2.00 2.93 -13.34
CA ASP A 161 -3.41 2.65 -13.68
C ASP A 161 -4.38 3.37 -12.72
N PRO A 162 -5.13 4.39 -13.18
CA PRO A 162 -6.08 5.12 -12.33
C PRO A 162 -7.39 4.36 -12.10
N LYS A 163 -7.67 3.31 -12.89
CA LYS A 163 -8.95 2.62 -12.90
C LYS A 163 -9.09 1.59 -11.79
N LYS A 164 -7.96 1.07 -11.30
CA LYS A 164 -7.94 0.00 -10.30
C LYS A 164 -7.04 0.34 -9.11
N PRO A 165 -7.43 -0.04 -7.88
CA PRO A 165 -6.53 0.03 -6.75
C PRO A 165 -5.25 -0.78 -7.00
N LEU A 166 -4.11 -0.27 -6.55
CA LEU A 166 -2.85 -0.99 -6.60
C LEU A 166 -2.88 -2.18 -5.63
N SER A 167 -2.37 -3.33 -6.08
CA SER A 167 -2.22 -4.50 -5.23
C SER A 167 -1.09 -4.31 -4.23
N HIS A 168 -1.36 -4.51 -2.94
CA HIS A 168 -0.30 -4.53 -1.95
C HIS A 168 0.56 -5.81 -2.06
N ALA A 169 -0.01 -6.93 -2.54
CA ALA A 169 0.77 -8.12 -2.87
C ALA A 169 1.81 -7.85 -3.98
N PHE A 170 1.48 -6.98 -4.94
CA PHE A 170 2.46 -6.53 -5.94
C PHE A 170 3.59 -5.73 -5.29
N LEU A 171 3.28 -4.84 -4.36
CA LEU A 171 4.31 -4.06 -3.65
C LEU A 171 5.21 -4.98 -2.80
N ILE A 172 4.65 -6.01 -2.15
CA ILE A 172 5.43 -7.02 -1.43
C ILE A 172 6.36 -7.76 -2.38
N LYS A 173 5.84 -8.27 -3.52
CA LYS A 173 6.63 -8.94 -4.55
C LYS A 173 7.78 -8.05 -5.01
N ALA A 174 7.48 -6.83 -5.44
CA ALA A 174 8.47 -5.88 -5.92
C ALA A 174 9.55 -5.57 -4.86
N TYR A 175 9.16 -5.48 -3.58
CA TYR A 175 10.09 -5.23 -2.48
C TYR A 175 11.01 -6.44 -2.22
N VAL A 176 10.46 -7.66 -2.20
CA VAL A 176 11.24 -8.89 -2.02
C VAL A 176 12.24 -9.08 -3.15
N GLU A 177 11.85 -8.77 -4.38
CA GLU A 177 12.67 -8.90 -5.60
C GLU A 177 13.63 -7.72 -5.84
N GLY A 178 13.60 -6.67 -4.99
CA GLY A 178 14.47 -5.49 -5.14
C GLY A 178 14.05 -4.52 -6.25
N LEU A 179 12.80 -4.59 -6.70
CA LEU A 179 12.25 -3.84 -7.83
C LEU A 179 11.18 -2.83 -7.40
N TYR A 180 11.12 -2.48 -6.12
CA TYR A 180 10.11 -1.59 -5.56
C TYR A 180 10.19 -0.17 -6.15
N PRO A 181 9.07 0.48 -6.47
CA PRO A 181 7.69 -0.01 -6.42
C PRO A 181 7.17 -0.50 -7.79
N TYR A 182 7.98 -0.52 -8.83
CA TYR A 182 7.55 -0.69 -10.22
C TYR A 182 7.66 -2.12 -10.78
N GLY A 183 8.20 -3.07 -9.99
CA GLY A 183 8.47 -4.41 -10.48
C GLY A 183 9.46 -4.38 -11.64
N ASP A 184 9.24 -5.21 -12.66
CA ASP A 184 10.11 -5.31 -13.85
C ASP A 184 10.02 -4.10 -14.81
N LYS A 185 9.08 -3.17 -14.59
CA LYS A 185 9.02 -1.92 -15.36
C LYS A 185 10.19 -1.03 -14.95
N LYS A 186 11.10 -0.74 -15.88
CA LYS A 186 12.23 0.17 -15.66
C LYS A 186 11.73 1.56 -15.24
N TRP A 187 11.81 1.86 -13.96
CA TRP A 187 11.56 3.19 -13.45
C TRP A 187 12.70 4.11 -13.87
N LYS A 188 12.37 5.20 -14.52
CA LYS A 188 13.28 6.35 -14.65
C LYS A 188 12.89 7.35 -13.56
N PRO A 189 13.76 7.65 -12.58
CA PRO A 189 13.49 8.74 -11.66
C PRO A 189 13.27 10.00 -12.46
N GLN A 190 12.13 10.67 -12.30
CA GLN A 190 12.05 12.07 -12.65
C GLN A 190 12.96 12.80 -11.67
N ILE A 191 14.12 13.21 -12.13
CA ILE A 191 14.98 14.16 -11.42
C ILE A 191 14.17 15.46 -11.41
N ILE A 192 13.53 15.76 -10.29
CA ILE A 192 13.03 17.09 -10.03
C ILE A 192 14.29 17.89 -9.74
N GLU A 193 14.81 18.56 -10.77
CA GLU A 193 15.87 19.56 -10.58
C GLU A 193 15.32 20.59 -9.58
N PRO A 194 16.07 20.90 -8.51
CA PRO A 194 15.70 22.00 -7.63
C PRO A 194 15.65 23.24 -8.50
N LYS A 195 14.47 23.88 -8.61
CA LYS A 195 14.39 25.22 -9.19
C LYS A 195 15.43 26.07 -8.48
N GLN A 196 16.44 26.48 -9.20
CA GLN A 196 17.36 27.50 -8.73
C GLN A 196 16.51 28.71 -8.30
N LEU A 197 16.51 28.96 -7.00
CA LEU A 197 16.09 30.26 -6.47
C LEU A 197 17.07 31.26 -7.04
N SER A 198 16.68 31.94 -8.10
CA SER A 198 17.36 33.17 -8.51
C SER A 198 17.17 34.18 -7.41
N LEU A 199 18.19 34.36 -6.61
CA LEU A 199 18.40 35.54 -5.78
C LEU A 199 18.65 36.71 -6.73
N PHE A 200 17.60 37.51 -7.03
CA PHE A 200 17.67 38.95 -7.27
C PHE A 200 16.26 39.51 -7.17
#